data_17581adf2aeef6c54e20ae083b169de5
#
_entry.id   17581adf2aeef6c54e20ae083b169de5
#
_cell.length_a   1.000
_cell.length_b   1.000
_cell.length_c   1.000
_cell.angle_alpha   90.00
_cell.angle_beta   90.00
_cell.angle_gamma   90.00
#
_symmetry.space_group_name_H-M   'P 1'
#
loop_
_entity.id
_entity.type
_entity.pdbx_description
1 polymer ?
#
loop_
_entity_poly.entity_id
_entity_poly.type
_entity_poly.pdbx_seq_one_letter_code
_entity_poly.pdbx_strand_id
1 'polypeptide(L)'
;ATTEIYTLSLHDALPICSYCIVPYVRGRERSRKPEDIVAEVKKLASEGVVEVMLLGQNVNSYGKNLENPISFAKLLTMVEEVEGIERIRFMTSHPKDLSDELIEVMAHSKKICKHLHLPVQSGSSRILKLMNRKYTKEHYLELVDKIRTAVPDIAITTDIIVGFPGETEEDFQETLDVVRKAKYDSAFTFIYSKRSGTPAAKMPDQVPDDVVHERFDRLLKVVNEAAKEQNGKLTGNTELVLVEEIDEKDDTMVTGRLSSFSSFDTAKRR
;
A
#
# COMPACT_ATOMS: atom_id res chain seq x y z
N ALA A 1 12.16 -12.38 -12.92
CA ALA A 1 12.38 -12.10 -11.49
C ALA A 1 11.87 -10.72 -11.13
N THR A 2 11.41 -10.55 -9.91
CA THR A 2 10.98 -9.27 -9.33
C THR A 2 12.09 -8.72 -8.46
N THR A 3 12.39 -7.43 -8.58
CA THR A 3 13.41 -6.77 -7.75
C THR A 3 12.84 -5.54 -7.05
N GLU A 4 13.16 -5.38 -5.77
CA GLU A 4 12.76 -4.24 -4.96
C GLU A 4 13.78 -3.09 -5.08
N ILE A 5 13.28 -1.88 -5.33
CA ILE A 5 14.09 -0.66 -5.46
C ILE A 5 13.62 0.39 -4.46
N TYR A 6 14.49 0.78 -3.55
CA TYR A 6 14.20 1.84 -2.59
C TYR A 6 14.40 3.22 -3.25
N THR A 7 13.29 3.90 -3.50
CA THR A 7 13.28 5.25 -4.10
C THR A 7 13.47 6.36 -3.07
N LEU A 8 13.17 6.06 -1.80
CA LEU A 8 13.23 6.98 -0.68
C LEU A 8 14.05 6.38 0.47
N SER A 9 14.94 7.17 1.06
CA SER A 9 15.60 6.85 2.32
C SER A 9 15.20 7.87 3.40
N LEU A 10 15.25 7.46 4.68
CA LEU A 10 14.78 8.28 5.80
C LEU A 10 15.95 8.73 6.68
N HIS A 11 16.04 10.05 6.94
CA HIS A 11 16.91 10.65 7.94
C HIS A 11 16.24 11.91 8.54
N ASP A 12 16.17 12.02 9.88
CA ASP A 12 15.67 13.17 10.69
C ASP A 12 14.28 13.72 10.27
N ALA A 13 13.19 13.03 10.56
CA ALA A 13 11.82 13.51 10.33
C ALA A 13 11.08 13.81 11.63
N LEU A 14 10.27 14.87 11.63
CA LEU A 14 9.18 14.98 12.59
C LEU A 14 8.18 13.86 12.37
N PRO A 15 7.58 13.28 13.44
CA PRO A 15 6.65 12.18 13.28
C PRO A 15 5.46 12.59 12.40
N ILE A 16 5.33 11.96 11.24
CA ILE A 16 4.16 12.12 10.36
C ILE A 16 2.93 11.59 11.10
N CYS A 17 3.08 10.46 11.81
CA CYS A 17 2.02 9.82 12.59
C CYS A 17 2.38 9.77 14.07
N SER A 18 1.41 9.99 14.96
CA SER A 18 1.62 10.04 16.42
C SER A 18 2.11 8.73 17.04
N TYR A 19 2.01 7.62 16.32
CA TYR A 19 2.40 6.27 16.77
C TYR A 19 3.64 5.70 16.08
N CYS A 20 4.18 6.41 15.08
CA CYS A 20 5.27 5.88 14.26
C CYS A 20 6.64 6.15 14.90
N ILE A 21 7.42 5.08 15.06
CA ILE A 21 8.80 5.17 15.57
C ILE A 21 9.83 5.43 14.44
N VAL A 22 9.46 5.21 13.19
CA VAL A 22 10.36 5.27 12.04
C VAL A 22 11.12 6.60 11.94
N PRO A 23 10.48 7.77 12.11
CA PRO A 23 11.20 9.05 12.06
C PRO A 23 12.32 9.17 13.09
N TYR A 24 12.17 8.54 14.24
CA TYR A 24 13.17 8.58 15.33
C TYR A 24 14.37 7.66 15.08
N VAL A 25 14.18 6.59 14.28
CA VAL A 25 15.21 5.58 14.05
C VAL A 25 15.85 5.69 12.65
N ARG A 26 15.15 6.30 11.69
CA ARG A 26 15.60 6.41 10.30
C ARG A 26 15.75 7.85 9.78
N GLY A 27 15.19 8.84 10.50
CA GLY A 27 15.35 10.25 10.20
C GLY A 27 14.47 10.77 9.04
N ARG A 28 14.91 11.87 8.37
CA ARG A 28 14.14 12.54 7.31
C ARG A 28 14.15 11.76 6.02
N GLU A 29 13.02 11.85 5.32
CA GLU A 29 12.84 11.34 3.98
C GLU A 29 13.82 12.01 2.99
N ARG A 30 14.47 11.18 2.17
CA ARG A 30 15.36 11.62 1.09
C ARG A 30 15.04 10.86 -0.17
N SER A 31 14.75 11.58 -1.25
CA SER A 31 14.59 11.00 -2.58
C SER A 31 15.96 10.70 -3.19
N ARG A 32 16.10 9.55 -3.80
CA ARG A 32 17.22 9.24 -4.68
C ARG A 32 17.05 10.01 -5.99
N LYS A 33 18.13 10.33 -6.68
CA LYS A 33 18.07 10.98 -7.99
C LYS A 33 17.36 10.07 -9.00
N PRO A 34 16.48 10.61 -9.84
CA PRO A 34 15.73 9.79 -10.80
C PRO A 34 16.66 9.08 -11.80
N GLU A 35 17.77 9.72 -12.18
CA GLU A 35 18.76 9.15 -13.08
C GLU A 35 19.39 7.88 -12.51
N ASP A 36 19.70 7.89 -11.19
CA ASP A 36 20.30 6.74 -10.50
C ASP A 36 19.30 5.57 -10.42
N ILE A 37 18.01 5.87 -10.19
CA ILE A 37 16.94 4.85 -10.17
C ILE A 37 16.78 4.25 -11.56
N VAL A 38 16.68 5.07 -12.59
CA VAL A 38 16.52 4.60 -13.99
C VAL A 38 17.75 3.81 -14.44
N ALA A 39 18.95 4.23 -14.06
CA ALA A 39 20.18 3.49 -14.36
C ALA A 39 20.19 2.11 -13.69
N GLU A 40 19.76 2.01 -12.43
CA GLU A 40 19.61 0.73 -11.73
C GLU A 40 18.57 -0.16 -12.40
N VAL A 41 17.41 0.38 -12.77
CA VAL A 41 16.35 -0.37 -13.47
C VAL A 41 16.86 -0.90 -14.81
N LYS A 42 17.59 -0.08 -15.60
CA LYS A 42 18.20 -0.52 -16.86
C LYS A 42 19.21 -1.66 -16.68
N LYS A 43 20.03 -1.57 -15.63
CA LYS A 43 20.96 -2.65 -15.27
C LYS A 43 20.21 -3.94 -14.96
N LEU A 44 19.19 -3.88 -14.08
CA LEU A 44 18.38 -5.03 -13.71
C LEU A 44 17.67 -5.64 -14.94
N ALA A 45 17.13 -4.81 -15.84
CA ALA A 45 16.52 -5.27 -17.09
C ALA A 45 17.53 -6.01 -17.97
N SER A 46 18.78 -5.52 -18.06
CA SER A 46 19.86 -6.21 -18.82
C SER A 46 20.28 -7.56 -18.19
N GLU A 47 19.99 -7.77 -16.92
CA GLU A 47 20.19 -9.01 -16.18
C GLU A 47 18.97 -9.96 -16.23
N GLY A 48 17.92 -9.59 -17.00
CA GLY A 48 16.72 -10.41 -17.21
C GLY A 48 15.61 -10.20 -16.18
N VAL A 49 15.68 -9.13 -15.36
CA VAL A 49 14.58 -8.74 -14.47
C VAL A 49 13.46 -8.12 -15.30
N VAL A 50 12.24 -8.62 -15.14
CA VAL A 50 11.05 -8.16 -15.89
C VAL A 50 10.05 -7.37 -15.04
N GLU A 51 10.11 -7.51 -13.71
CA GLU A 51 9.25 -6.76 -12.79
C GLU A 51 10.11 -6.04 -11.73
N VAL A 52 9.82 -4.77 -11.50
CA VAL A 52 10.45 -3.97 -10.43
C VAL A 52 9.39 -3.44 -9.48
N MET A 53 9.73 -3.41 -8.17
CA MET A 53 8.89 -2.82 -7.15
C MET A 53 9.59 -1.61 -6.54
N LEU A 54 8.98 -0.42 -6.68
CA LEU A 54 9.48 0.82 -6.10
C LEU A 54 8.99 0.94 -4.65
N LEU A 55 9.91 1.09 -3.72
CA LEU A 55 9.63 1.10 -2.30
C LEU A 55 9.99 2.42 -1.62
N GLY A 56 9.21 2.78 -0.62
CA GLY A 56 9.44 3.91 0.26
C GLY A 56 8.42 3.94 1.40
N GLN A 57 8.61 4.77 2.40
CA GLN A 57 7.63 4.95 3.48
C GLN A 57 6.38 5.73 3.03
N ASN A 58 6.54 6.56 2.02
CA ASN A 58 5.48 7.26 1.30
C ASN A 58 5.99 7.58 -0.10
N VAL A 59 5.85 6.66 -1.03
CA VAL A 59 6.37 6.83 -2.40
C VAL A 59 5.79 8.04 -3.12
N ASN A 60 4.56 8.44 -2.76
CA ASN A 60 3.88 9.58 -3.38
C ASN A 60 4.53 10.92 -3.05
N SER A 61 5.36 10.99 -1.98
CA SER A 61 6.13 12.19 -1.64
C SER A 61 7.47 12.28 -2.35
N TYR A 62 7.82 11.27 -3.16
CA TYR A 62 9.08 11.25 -3.91
C TYR A 62 9.33 12.53 -4.69
N GLY A 63 10.59 12.95 -4.70
CA GLY A 63 11.10 14.05 -5.50
C GLY A 63 10.94 15.44 -4.88
N LYS A 64 10.11 15.60 -3.84
CA LYS A 64 9.86 16.93 -3.21
C LYS A 64 11.11 17.57 -2.62
N ASN A 65 12.11 16.78 -2.25
CA ASN A 65 13.35 17.23 -1.62
C ASN A 65 14.59 17.12 -2.55
N LEU A 66 14.37 16.93 -3.84
CA LEU A 66 15.42 17.00 -4.84
C LEU A 66 15.75 18.48 -5.17
N GLU A 67 16.96 18.74 -5.62
CA GLU A 67 17.38 20.06 -6.13
C GLU A 67 16.47 20.53 -7.27
N ASN A 68 16.14 19.62 -8.19
CA ASN A 68 15.13 19.80 -9.22
C ASN A 68 13.95 18.89 -8.89
N PRO A 69 12.89 19.37 -8.23
CA PRO A 69 11.77 18.54 -7.83
C PRO A 69 11.04 17.91 -9.01
N ILE A 70 10.72 16.63 -8.88
CA ILE A 70 9.85 15.90 -9.82
C ILE A 70 8.78 15.12 -9.04
N SER A 71 7.65 14.81 -9.69
CA SER A 71 6.61 13.98 -9.08
C SER A 71 6.98 12.49 -9.14
N PHE A 72 6.35 11.69 -8.26
CA PHE A 72 6.45 10.24 -8.34
C PHE A 72 5.85 9.71 -9.66
N ALA A 73 4.77 10.33 -10.15
CA ALA A 73 4.18 10.02 -11.44
C ALA A 73 5.20 10.19 -12.59
N LYS A 74 5.99 11.28 -12.56
CA LYS A 74 7.06 11.49 -13.54
C LYS A 74 8.15 10.43 -13.45
N LEU A 75 8.56 10.03 -12.23
CA LEU A 75 9.50 8.92 -12.06
C LEU A 75 8.95 7.62 -12.66
N LEU A 76 7.68 7.29 -12.41
CA LEU A 76 7.04 6.10 -12.98
C LEU A 76 7.08 6.11 -14.51
N THR A 77 6.79 7.25 -15.14
CA THR A 77 6.89 7.40 -16.60
C THR A 77 8.32 7.13 -17.11
N MET A 78 9.35 7.66 -16.40
CA MET A 78 10.74 7.41 -16.76
C MET A 78 11.14 5.92 -16.63
N VAL A 79 10.63 5.24 -15.61
CA VAL A 79 10.86 3.79 -15.41
C VAL A 79 10.10 2.97 -16.46
N GLU A 80 8.91 3.40 -16.87
CA GLU A 80 8.11 2.73 -17.90
C GLU A 80 8.80 2.71 -19.27
N GLU A 81 9.62 3.74 -19.58
CA GLU A 81 10.41 3.82 -20.83
C GLU A 81 11.57 2.80 -20.88
N VAL A 82 11.90 2.14 -19.77
CA VAL A 82 13.00 1.17 -19.76
C VAL A 82 12.58 -0.10 -20.49
N GLU A 83 13.35 -0.45 -21.54
CA GLU A 83 13.18 -1.70 -22.27
C GLU A 83 13.53 -2.91 -21.39
N GLY A 84 12.81 -4.01 -21.58
CA GLY A 84 12.98 -5.25 -20.79
C GLY A 84 12.19 -5.29 -19.50
N ILE A 85 11.75 -4.15 -18.93
CA ILE A 85 10.79 -4.12 -17.84
C ILE A 85 9.38 -4.22 -18.42
N GLU A 86 8.62 -5.19 -17.92
CA GLU A 86 7.23 -5.45 -18.32
C GLU A 86 6.22 -5.07 -17.25
N ARG A 87 6.63 -5.08 -15.95
CA ARG A 87 5.78 -4.75 -14.82
C ARG A 87 6.46 -3.82 -13.83
N ILE A 88 5.70 -2.84 -13.38
CA ILE A 88 6.11 -1.86 -12.37
C ILE A 88 5.11 -1.90 -11.22
N ARG A 89 5.60 -2.15 -10.00
CA ARG A 89 4.84 -2.05 -8.76
C ARG A 89 5.40 -0.96 -7.89
N PHE A 90 4.58 -0.47 -7.02
CA PHE A 90 5.02 0.39 -5.92
C PHE A 90 4.18 0.14 -4.67
N MET A 91 4.77 0.39 -3.51
CA MET A 91 4.13 0.15 -2.22
C MET A 91 4.16 1.40 -1.35
N THR A 92 3.22 1.45 -0.40
CA THR A 92 3.16 2.45 0.66
C THR A 92 2.86 3.85 0.13
N SER A 93 1.66 3.99 -0.43
CA SER A 93 1.06 5.29 -0.75
C SER A 93 0.43 5.91 0.49
N HIS A 94 0.47 7.24 0.58
CA HIS A 94 -0.21 7.97 1.64
C HIS A 94 -1.42 8.73 1.04
N PRO A 95 -2.64 8.60 1.58
CA PRO A 95 -3.84 9.21 1.00
C PRO A 95 -3.70 10.72 0.75
N LYS A 96 -3.03 11.44 1.65
CA LYS A 96 -2.78 12.88 1.51
C LYS A 96 -1.97 13.27 0.26
N ASP A 97 -1.06 12.39 -0.17
CA ASP A 97 -0.09 12.69 -1.24
C ASP A 97 -0.44 12.00 -2.57
N LEU A 98 -1.59 11.32 -2.64
CA LEU A 98 -2.07 10.72 -3.87
C LEU A 98 -2.57 11.81 -4.81
N SER A 99 -1.84 12.06 -5.91
CA SER A 99 -2.16 13.10 -6.88
C SER A 99 -2.99 12.59 -8.06
N ASP A 100 -3.71 13.51 -8.69
CA ASP A 100 -4.46 13.24 -9.92
C ASP A 100 -3.52 12.79 -11.05
N GLU A 101 -2.32 13.39 -11.13
CA GLU A 101 -1.28 13.00 -12.08
C GLU A 101 -0.89 11.52 -11.92
N LEU A 102 -0.74 11.05 -10.67
CA LEU A 102 -0.42 9.63 -10.43
C LEU A 102 -1.56 8.71 -10.85
N ILE A 103 -2.80 9.09 -10.55
CA ILE A 103 -3.99 8.31 -10.97
C ILE A 103 -4.07 8.24 -12.50
N GLU A 104 -3.80 9.34 -13.19
CA GLU A 104 -3.79 9.41 -14.65
C GLU A 104 -2.69 8.53 -15.27
N VAL A 105 -1.47 8.59 -14.73
CA VAL A 105 -0.36 7.73 -15.16
C VAL A 105 -0.72 6.26 -14.95
N MET A 106 -1.30 5.89 -13.82
CA MET A 106 -1.75 4.51 -13.58
C MET A 106 -2.85 4.06 -14.56
N ALA A 107 -3.76 4.96 -14.91
CA ALA A 107 -4.87 4.67 -15.82
C ALA A 107 -4.40 4.39 -17.26
N HIS A 108 -3.34 5.06 -17.72
CA HIS A 108 -2.86 4.98 -19.10
C HIS A 108 -1.65 4.03 -19.29
N SER A 109 -0.95 3.71 -18.21
CA SER A 109 0.22 2.84 -18.27
C SER A 109 -0.13 1.41 -18.67
N LYS A 110 0.75 0.80 -19.46
CA LYS A 110 0.67 -0.62 -19.82
C LYS A 110 1.52 -1.53 -18.93
N LYS A 111 2.47 -0.94 -18.18
CA LYS A 111 3.42 -1.67 -17.35
C LYS A 111 3.14 -1.52 -15.86
N ILE A 112 2.51 -0.41 -15.41
CA ILE A 112 2.16 -0.24 -14.00
C ILE A 112 1.05 -1.23 -13.64
N CYS A 113 1.33 -2.06 -12.65
CA CYS A 113 0.38 -3.05 -12.14
C CYS A 113 -0.86 -2.36 -11.55
N LYS A 114 -2.04 -2.91 -11.82
CA LYS A 114 -3.32 -2.42 -11.29
C LYS A 114 -3.49 -2.79 -9.81
N HIS A 115 -2.59 -2.34 -8.99
CA HIS A 115 -2.58 -2.56 -7.56
C HIS A 115 -2.14 -1.29 -6.85
N LEU A 116 -2.89 -0.87 -5.83
CA LEU A 116 -2.55 0.27 -4.99
C LEU A 116 -2.65 -0.09 -3.52
N HIS A 117 -1.54 0.00 -2.80
CA HIS A 117 -1.54 -0.08 -1.35
C HIS A 117 -1.76 1.31 -0.75
N LEU A 118 -2.96 1.54 -0.19
CA LEU A 118 -3.41 2.83 0.34
C LEU A 118 -3.85 2.71 1.80
N PRO A 119 -2.93 2.80 2.77
CA PRO A 119 -3.21 2.63 4.19
C PRO A 119 -4.21 3.66 4.73
N VAL A 120 -5.40 3.22 5.16
CA VAL A 120 -6.40 4.08 5.81
C VAL A 120 -6.10 4.29 7.29
N GLN A 121 -5.55 3.30 7.95
CA GLN A 121 -5.20 3.19 9.37
C GLN A 121 -6.41 3.12 10.32
N SER A 122 -7.43 3.96 10.15
CA SER A 122 -8.71 3.97 10.87
C SER A 122 -9.81 4.53 9.99
N GLY A 123 -11.02 4.07 10.16
CA GLY A 123 -12.21 4.61 9.51
C GLY A 123 -12.86 5.75 10.27
N SER A 124 -12.36 6.14 11.44
CA SER A 124 -12.87 7.29 12.18
C SER A 124 -12.01 8.53 11.94
N SER A 125 -12.64 9.60 11.42
CA SER A 125 -11.96 10.90 11.23
C SER A 125 -11.43 11.48 12.54
N ARG A 126 -12.06 11.17 13.69
CA ARG A 126 -11.58 11.54 15.02
C ARG A 126 -10.28 10.82 15.38
N ILE A 127 -10.22 9.52 15.17
CA ILE A 127 -9.01 8.73 15.41
C ILE A 127 -7.90 9.09 14.44
N LEU A 128 -8.21 9.30 13.16
CA LEU A 128 -7.24 9.78 12.17
C LEU A 128 -6.59 11.10 12.62
N LYS A 129 -7.36 12.03 13.19
CA LYS A 129 -6.84 13.27 13.76
C LYS A 129 -5.90 13.03 14.94
N LEU A 130 -6.24 12.11 15.86
CA LEU A 130 -5.38 11.71 16.99
C LEU A 130 -4.09 11.00 16.49
N MET A 131 -4.20 10.22 15.43
CA MET A 131 -3.05 9.61 14.73
C MET A 131 -2.17 10.64 13.98
N ASN A 132 -2.55 11.93 13.98
CA ASN A 132 -1.93 13.01 13.18
C ASN A 132 -2.03 12.79 11.67
N ARG A 133 -3.03 12.06 11.20
CA ARG A 133 -3.35 11.94 9.77
C ARG A 133 -4.05 13.21 9.28
N LYS A 134 -3.69 13.68 8.09
CA LYS A 134 -4.16 14.97 7.55
C LYS A 134 -5.27 14.77 6.50
N TYR A 135 -6.11 13.78 6.71
CA TYR A 135 -7.28 13.46 5.89
C TYR A 135 -8.40 12.91 6.77
N THR A 136 -9.63 12.94 6.26
CA THR A 136 -10.82 12.36 6.88
C THR A 136 -11.21 11.06 6.18
N LYS A 137 -12.12 10.28 6.78
CA LYS A 137 -12.66 9.07 6.15
C LYS A 137 -13.41 9.38 4.86
N GLU A 138 -14.10 10.51 4.80
CA GLU A 138 -14.85 10.95 3.63
C GLU A 138 -13.89 11.19 2.46
N HIS A 139 -12.86 12.00 2.67
CA HIS A 139 -11.83 12.25 1.67
C HIS A 139 -11.13 10.96 1.21
N TYR A 140 -10.89 10.03 2.14
CA TYR A 140 -10.32 8.73 1.80
C TYR A 140 -11.23 7.92 0.88
N LEU A 141 -12.53 7.85 1.17
CA LEU A 141 -13.51 7.14 0.34
C LEU A 141 -13.66 7.79 -1.04
N GLU A 142 -13.66 9.13 -1.11
CA GLU A 142 -13.65 9.87 -2.38
C GLU A 142 -12.42 9.52 -3.23
N LEU A 143 -11.24 9.38 -2.61
CA LEU A 143 -10.04 8.94 -3.32
C LEU A 143 -10.18 7.50 -3.84
N VAL A 144 -10.72 6.59 -3.04
CA VAL A 144 -10.97 5.20 -3.47
C VAL A 144 -11.91 5.15 -4.67
N ASP A 145 -13.00 5.91 -4.64
CA ASP A 145 -13.96 5.98 -5.75
C ASP A 145 -13.34 6.59 -7.00
N LYS A 146 -12.55 7.66 -6.85
CA LYS A 146 -11.81 8.29 -7.94
C LYS A 146 -10.84 7.34 -8.62
N ILE A 147 -10.06 6.61 -7.83
CA ILE A 147 -9.09 5.62 -8.33
C ILE A 147 -9.81 4.52 -9.10
N ARG A 148 -10.88 3.95 -8.56
CA ARG A 148 -11.64 2.89 -9.22
C ARG A 148 -12.33 3.33 -10.48
N THR A 149 -12.75 4.59 -10.53
CA THR A 149 -13.33 5.18 -11.75
C THR A 149 -12.27 5.34 -12.84
N ALA A 150 -11.07 5.79 -12.48
CA ALA A 150 -9.99 6.02 -13.44
C ALA A 150 -9.28 4.72 -13.86
N VAL A 151 -9.15 3.76 -12.96
CA VAL A 151 -8.48 2.47 -13.18
C VAL A 151 -9.46 1.34 -12.81
N PRO A 152 -10.35 0.94 -13.72
CA PRO A 152 -11.22 -0.21 -13.50
C PRO A 152 -10.40 -1.46 -13.17
N ASP A 153 -10.94 -2.32 -12.33
CA ASP A 153 -10.30 -3.58 -11.87
C ASP A 153 -9.01 -3.39 -11.04
N ILE A 154 -8.77 -2.17 -10.52
CA ILE A 154 -7.66 -1.97 -9.59
C ILE A 154 -7.91 -2.69 -8.28
N ALA A 155 -6.93 -3.48 -7.84
CA ALA A 155 -6.90 -4.04 -6.50
C ALA A 155 -6.42 -2.99 -5.50
N ILE A 156 -7.18 -2.77 -4.44
CA ILE A 156 -6.82 -1.83 -3.37
C ILE A 156 -6.57 -2.60 -2.09
N THR A 157 -5.37 -2.45 -1.56
CA THR A 157 -5.00 -2.99 -0.25
C THR A 157 -4.75 -1.86 0.75
N THR A 158 -4.88 -2.16 2.04
CA THR A 158 -4.80 -1.16 3.09
C THR A 158 -4.17 -1.71 4.37
N ASP A 159 -3.81 -0.80 5.27
CA ASP A 159 -3.47 -1.10 6.67
C ASP A 159 -4.56 -0.56 7.58
N ILE A 160 -4.92 -1.32 8.61
CA ILE A 160 -5.89 -0.92 9.64
C ILE A 160 -5.32 -1.24 11.02
N ILE A 161 -5.37 -0.29 11.92
CA ILE A 161 -4.95 -0.42 13.32
C ILE A 161 -6.18 -0.34 14.22
N VAL A 162 -6.37 -1.35 15.08
CA VAL A 162 -7.42 -1.41 16.09
C VAL A 162 -6.84 -1.12 17.46
N GLY A 163 -7.64 -0.53 18.34
CA GLY A 163 -7.25 -0.27 19.73
C GLY A 163 -6.30 0.91 19.87
N PHE A 164 -6.33 1.85 18.94
CA PHE A 164 -5.59 3.10 19.12
C PHE A 164 -6.08 3.86 20.36
N PRO A 165 -5.19 4.50 21.17
CA PRO A 165 -5.60 5.22 22.37
C PRO A 165 -6.77 6.17 22.14
N GLY A 166 -7.81 6.04 22.96
CA GLY A 166 -9.04 6.81 22.86
C GLY A 166 -10.04 6.31 21.82
N GLU A 167 -9.81 5.18 21.16
CA GLU A 167 -10.78 4.59 20.24
C GLU A 167 -12.03 4.10 21.00
N THR A 168 -13.20 4.63 20.65
CA THR A 168 -14.49 4.18 21.18
C THR A 168 -15.08 3.07 20.32
N GLU A 169 -16.21 2.49 20.76
CA GLU A 169 -16.93 1.51 19.95
C GLU A 169 -17.48 2.15 18.67
N GLU A 170 -17.96 3.39 18.74
CA GLU A 170 -18.47 4.14 17.59
C GLU A 170 -17.36 4.38 16.56
N ASP A 171 -16.14 4.74 16.97
CA ASP A 171 -14.99 4.88 16.06
C ASP A 171 -14.64 3.57 15.38
N PHE A 172 -14.71 2.48 16.13
CA PHE A 172 -14.46 1.15 15.57
C PHE A 172 -15.54 0.76 14.56
N GLN A 173 -16.83 1.04 14.84
CA GLN A 173 -17.92 0.81 13.88
C GLN A 173 -17.73 1.63 12.59
N GLU A 174 -17.26 2.88 12.68
CA GLU A 174 -16.90 3.68 11.52
C GLU A 174 -15.78 3.02 10.69
N THR A 175 -14.82 2.37 11.37
CA THR A 175 -13.76 1.60 10.68
C THR A 175 -14.33 0.41 9.91
N LEU A 176 -15.23 -0.36 10.51
CA LEU A 176 -15.92 -1.45 9.81
C LEU A 176 -16.75 -0.95 8.61
N ASP A 177 -17.39 0.21 8.75
CA ASP A 177 -18.18 0.84 7.67
C ASP A 177 -17.27 1.24 6.49
N VAL A 178 -16.10 1.82 6.76
CA VAL A 178 -15.12 2.14 5.72
C VAL A 178 -14.65 0.88 5.00
N VAL A 179 -14.38 -0.22 5.71
CA VAL A 179 -13.99 -1.50 5.08
C VAL A 179 -15.07 -1.99 4.11
N ARG A 180 -16.34 -1.96 4.54
CA ARG A 180 -17.47 -2.39 3.69
C ARG A 180 -17.64 -1.51 2.45
N LYS A 181 -17.46 -0.19 2.58
CA LYS A 181 -17.59 0.78 1.48
C LYS A 181 -16.41 0.72 0.52
N ALA A 182 -15.19 0.69 1.07
CA ALA A 182 -13.98 0.64 0.26
C ALA A 182 -13.79 -0.69 -0.47
N LYS A 183 -14.35 -1.81 0.03
CA LYS A 183 -14.30 -3.15 -0.60
C LYS A 183 -12.86 -3.54 -0.96
N TYR A 184 -12.01 -3.61 0.05
CA TYR A 184 -10.59 -3.96 -0.15
C TYR A 184 -10.42 -5.38 -0.69
N ASP A 185 -9.44 -5.56 -1.54
CA ASP A 185 -8.99 -6.86 -2.03
C ASP A 185 -8.21 -7.62 -0.96
N SER A 186 -7.50 -6.88 -0.09
CA SER A 186 -6.87 -7.37 1.13
C SER A 186 -6.61 -6.23 2.11
N ALA A 187 -6.46 -6.55 3.38
CA ALA A 187 -6.02 -5.60 4.39
C ALA A 187 -5.03 -6.24 5.36
N PHE A 188 -3.96 -5.51 5.66
CA PHE A 188 -3.09 -5.82 6.79
C PHE A 188 -3.69 -5.21 8.05
N THR A 189 -4.05 -6.05 8.99
CA THR A 189 -4.72 -5.66 10.22
C THR A 189 -3.77 -5.78 11.41
N PHE A 190 -3.72 -4.75 12.23
CA PHE A 190 -2.81 -4.64 13.36
C PHE A 190 -3.56 -4.26 14.62
N ILE A 191 -3.16 -4.83 15.74
CA ILE A 191 -3.47 -4.29 17.07
C ILE A 191 -2.46 -3.18 17.36
N TYR A 192 -2.94 -2.03 17.85
CA TYR A 192 -2.05 -0.95 18.28
C TYR A 192 -1.00 -1.46 19.25
N SER A 193 0.26 -1.24 18.93
CA SER A 193 1.40 -1.61 19.78
C SER A 193 2.09 -0.34 20.30
N LYS A 194 2.13 -0.20 21.61
CA LYS A 194 2.75 0.93 22.29
C LYS A 194 4.25 0.98 22.00
N ARG A 195 4.72 2.05 21.34
CA ARG A 195 6.13 2.26 21.01
C ARG A 195 6.70 3.35 21.89
N SER A 196 7.66 3.01 22.74
CA SER A 196 8.33 3.97 23.64
C SER A 196 8.87 5.16 22.85
N GLY A 197 8.66 6.38 23.38
CA GLY A 197 9.08 7.61 22.73
C GLY A 197 8.06 8.25 21.79
N THR A 198 7.03 7.52 21.35
CA THR A 198 5.99 8.09 20.48
C THR A 198 4.95 8.88 21.27
N PRO A 199 4.32 9.92 20.66
CA PRO A 199 3.22 10.65 21.30
C PRO A 199 2.07 9.74 21.73
N ALA A 200 1.65 8.79 20.89
CA ALA A 200 0.56 7.87 21.19
C ALA A 200 0.83 6.96 22.42
N ALA A 201 2.09 6.64 22.68
CA ALA A 201 2.47 5.86 23.86
C ALA A 201 2.20 6.58 25.18
N LYS A 202 2.07 7.92 25.14
CA LYS A 202 1.82 8.78 26.32
C LYS A 202 0.35 9.17 26.46
N MET A 203 -0.51 8.80 25.52
CA MET A 203 -1.94 9.09 25.59
C MET A 203 -2.58 8.31 26.76
N PRO A 204 -3.50 8.93 27.54
CA PRO A 204 -4.07 8.31 28.73
C PRO A 204 -5.03 7.16 28.40
N ASP A 205 -5.89 7.33 27.41
CA ASP A 205 -7.06 6.48 27.18
C ASP A 205 -6.67 5.22 26.37
N GLN A 206 -5.79 4.38 26.92
CA GLN A 206 -5.43 3.10 26.31
C GLN A 206 -6.65 2.15 26.34
N VAL A 207 -6.95 1.52 25.22
CA VAL A 207 -8.08 0.58 25.12
C VAL A 207 -7.71 -0.72 25.84
N PRO A 208 -8.60 -1.31 26.68
CA PRO A 208 -8.35 -2.59 27.34
C PRO A 208 -8.09 -3.73 26.34
N ASP A 209 -7.19 -4.65 26.70
CA ASP A 209 -6.74 -5.73 25.79
C ASP A 209 -7.88 -6.64 25.34
N ASP A 210 -8.82 -6.98 26.23
CA ASP A 210 -9.99 -7.79 25.92
C ASP A 210 -10.89 -7.12 24.87
N VAL A 211 -11.11 -5.81 25.00
CA VAL A 211 -11.87 -5.02 24.01
C VAL A 211 -11.15 -4.97 22.67
N VAL A 212 -9.82 -4.79 22.69
CA VAL A 212 -9.01 -4.74 21.46
C VAL A 212 -9.09 -6.07 20.71
N HIS A 213 -8.95 -7.21 21.40
CA HIS A 213 -9.01 -8.52 20.77
C HIS A 213 -10.41 -8.83 20.21
N GLU A 214 -11.46 -8.46 20.93
CA GLU A 214 -12.84 -8.62 20.46
C GLU A 214 -13.09 -7.79 19.18
N ARG A 215 -12.64 -6.52 19.14
CA ARG A 215 -12.72 -5.68 17.96
C ARG A 215 -11.89 -6.24 16.81
N PHE A 216 -10.70 -6.75 17.09
CA PHE A 216 -9.81 -7.33 16.08
C PHE A 216 -10.46 -8.53 15.39
N ASP A 217 -11.10 -9.42 16.13
CA ASP A 217 -11.82 -10.57 15.58
C ASP A 217 -12.99 -10.14 14.68
N ARG A 218 -13.74 -9.12 15.08
CA ARG A 218 -14.80 -8.54 14.24
C ARG A 218 -14.24 -7.89 12.97
N LEU A 219 -13.12 -7.19 13.08
CA LEU A 219 -12.45 -6.59 11.92
C LEU A 219 -12.01 -7.67 10.93
N LEU A 220 -11.34 -8.71 11.40
CA LEU A 220 -10.89 -9.83 10.55
C LEU A 220 -12.05 -10.45 9.77
N LYS A 221 -13.20 -10.63 10.41
CA LYS A 221 -14.39 -11.16 9.74
C LYS A 221 -14.83 -10.27 8.58
N VAL A 222 -14.97 -8.97 8.81
CA VAL A 222 -15.43 -8.01 7.78
C VAL A 222 -14.41 -7.87 6.65
N VAL A 223 -13.12 -7.82 6.97
CA VAL A 223 -12.03 -7.78 5.97
C VAL A 223 -12.03 -9.03 5.09
N ASN A 224 -12.15 -10.21 5.69
CA ASN A 224 -12.17 -11.47 4.95
C ASN A 224 -13.42 -11.60 4.07
N GLU A 225 -14.59 -11.12 4.52
CA GLU A 225 -15.81 -11.05 3.72
C GLU A 225 -15.63 -10.15 2.49
N ALA A 226 -15.05 -8.94 2.68
CA ALA A 226 -14.76 -8.01 1.60
C ALA A 226 -13.76 -8.59 0.60
N ALA A 227 -12.65 -9.16 1.08
CA ALA A 227 -11.63 -9.79 0.25
C ALA A 227 -12.20 -10.96 -0.56
N LYS A 228 -13.03 -11.82 0.06
CA LYS A 228 -13.70 -12.91 -0.63
C LYS A 228 -14.63 -12.43 -1.74
N GLU A 229 -15.38 -11.34 -1.51
CA GLU A 229 -16.24 -10.72 -2.53
C GLU A 229 -15.41 -10.24 -3.73
N GLN A 230 -14.29 -9.53 -3.48
CA GLN A 230 -13.44 -9.01 -4.56
C GLN A 230 -12.73 -10.14 -5.33
N ASN A 231 -12.08 -11.06 -4.63
CA ASN A 231 -11.39 -12.20 -5.26
C ASN A 231 -12.35 -13.11 -6.02
N GLY A 232 -13.58 -13.23 -5.56
CA GLY A 232 -14.62 -13.98 -6.26
C GLY A 232 -14.93 -13.48 -7.67
N LYS A 233 -14.65 -12.20 -7.97
CA LYS A 233 -14.84 -11.61 -9.31
C LYS A 233 -13.85 -12.15 -10.35
N LEU A 234 -12.74 -12.70 -9.90
CA LEU A 234 -11.73 -13.31 -10.78
C LEU A 234 -12.15 -14.71 -11.25
N THR A 235 -13.13 -15.32 -10.60
CA THR A 235 -13.58 -16.68 -10.94
C THR A 235 -14.13 -16.73 -12.36
N GLY A 236 -13.56 -17.60 -13.19
CA GLY A 236 -13.94 -17.77 -14.61
C GLY A 236 -13.21 -16.84 -15.58
N ASN A 237 -12.41 -15.89 -15.10
CA ASN A 237 -11.58 -15.05 -15.95
C ASN A 237 -10.28 -15.76 -16.35
N THR A 238 -9.68 -15.29 -17.43
CA THR A 238 -8.31 -15.65 -17.82
C THR A 238 -7.38 -14.50 -17.47
N GLU A 239 -6.39 -14.77 -16.65
CA GLU A 239 -5.47 -13.75 -16.13
C GLU A 239 -4.02 -14.05 -16.54
N LEU A 240 -3.25 -12.99 -16.76
CA LEU A 240 -1.82 -13.10 -17.05
C LEU A 240 -1.01 -13.15 -15.75
N VAL A 241 -0.34 -14.28 -15.51
CA VAL A 241 0.46 -14.53 -14.30
C VAL A 241 1.94 -14.43 -14.63
N LEU A 242 2.71 -13.68 -13.84
CA LEU A 242 4.16 -13.79 -13.81
C LEU A 242 4.54 -14.96 -12.90
N VAL A 243 5.00 -16.05 -13.50
CA VAL A 243 5.45 -17.24 -12.75
C VAL A 243 6.78 -16.92 -12.06
N GLU A 244 6.86 -17.14 -10.76
CA GLU A 244 8.03 -16.86 -9.93
C GLU A 244 8.75 -18.13 -9.49
N GLU A 245 7.99 -19.17 -9.09
CA GLU A 245 8.54 -20.39 -8.52
C GLU A 245 7.77 -21.63 -8.99
N ILE A 246 8.43 -22.76 -8.99
CA ILE A 246 7.81 -24.07 -9.04
C ILE A 246 7.55 -24.49 -7.60
N ASP A 247 6.36 -25.01 -7.30
CA ASP A 247 6.04 -25.45 -5.94
C ASP A 247 7.00 -26.58 -5.51
N GLU A 248 7.62 -26.42 -4.34
CA GLU A 248 8.62 -27.38 -3.82
C GLU A 248 8.02 -28.78 -3.52
N LYS A 249 6.70 -28.84 -3.31
CA LYS A 249 6.00 -30.09 -2.93
C LYS A 249 5.28 -30.75 -4.11
N ASP A 250 5.01 -29.98 -5.16
CA ASP A 250 4.32 -30.46 -6.37
C ASP A 250 4.89 -29.76 -7.61
N ASP A 251 5.77 -30.41 -8.33
CA ASP A 251 6.43 -29.91 -9.53
C ASP A 251 5.48 -29.62 -10.70
N THR A 252 4.22 -30.06 -10.60
CA THR A 252 3.13 -29.72 -11.55
C THR A 252 2.48 -28.37 -11.22
N MET A 253 2.79 -27.79 -10.07
CA MET A 253 2.25 -26.50 -9.62
C MET A 253 3.30 -25.40 -9.76
N VAL A 254 2.82 -24.19 -10.03
CA VAL A 254 3.65 -22.99 -10.06
C VAL A 254 3.02 -21.89 -9.21
N THR A 255 3.86 -21.09 -8.59
CA THR A 255 3.44 -19.88 -7.87
C THR A 255 3.80 -18.65 -8.71
N GLY A 256 2.89 -17.69 -8.76
CA GLY A 256 3.10 -16.47 -9.52
C GLY A 256 2.21 -15.33 -9.06
N ARG A 257 2.40 -14.16 -9.66
CA ARG A 257 1.64 -12.93 -9.35
C ARG A 257 0.81 -12.45 -10.52
N LEU A 258 -0.42 -12.05 -10.22
CA LEU A 258 -1.27 -11.31 -11.14
C LEU A 258 -0.79 -9.85 -11.26
N SER A 259 -1.15 -9.18 -12.34
CA SER A 259 -0.91 -7.73 -12.47
C SER A 259 -1.77 -6.92 -11.51
N SER A 260 -2.99 -7.38 -11.24
CA SER A 260 -3.98 -6.72 -10.39
C SER A 260 -3.82 -7.01 -8.90
N PHE A 261 -3.10 -8.06 -8.48
CA PHE A 261 -3.00 -8.44 -7.08
C PHE A 261 -1.63 -9.00 -6.72
N SER A 262 -1.23 -8.85 -5.45
CA SER A 262 0.07 -9.27 -4.93
C SER A 262 0.02 -10.60 -4.16
N SER A 263 -1.11 -11.30 -4.13
CA SER A 263 -1.18 -12.61 -3.50
C SER A 263 -0.60 -13.69 -4.42
N PHE A 264 0.05 -14.65 -3.81
CA PHE A 264 0.57 -15.82 -4.50
C PHE A 264 -0.58 -16.75 -4.84
N ASP A 265 -0.91 -16.86 -6.11
CA ASP A 265 -1.86 -17.86 -6.57
C ASP A 265 -1.09 -19.06 -7.10
N THR A 266 -1.40 -20.23 -6.56
CA THR A 266 -0.86 -21.51 -7.06
C THR A 266 -1.70 -21.98 -8.22
N ALA A 267 -1.11 -22.24 -9.37
CA ALA A 267 -1.78 -22.74 -10.56
C ALA A 267 -1.08 -23.99 -11.07
N LYS A 268 -1.88 -24.96 -11.61
CA LYS A 268 -1.29 -26.12 -12.28
C LYS A 268 -0.55 -25.69 -13.55
N ARG A 269 0.66 -26.18 -13.71
CA ARG A 269 1.42 -26.09 -14.95
C ARG A 269 0.67 -26.88 -16.03
N ARG A 270 0.20 -26.23 -17.08
CA ARG A 270 -0.38 -26.87 -18.26
C ARG A 270 0.68 -27.07 -19.34
#